data_216e7369fdef72bc567bf3eac1cd2548
#
_entry.id   216e7369fdef72bc567bf3eac1cd2548
#
_cell.length_a   1.000
_cell.length_b   1.000
_cell.length_c   1.000
_cell.angle_alpha   90.00
_cell.angle_beta   90.00
_cell.angle_gamma   90.00
#
_symmetry.space_group_name_H-M   'P 1'
#
loop_
_entity.id
_entity.type
_entity.pdbx_description
1 polymer ?
#
loop_
_entity_poly.entity_id
_entity_poly.type
_entity_poly.pdbx_seq_one_letter_code
_entity_poly.pdbx_strand_id
1 'polypeptide(L)'
;VWGNKAVENTTDNTLRLIDALGLKVPVYKGCDTAMVKYLTNDFVPTPERKPVMYQGKPFQMHAEHLDLPEAKSKPEAIPAACFYVDYLRNATEKVTLVPVGPLTNLGLALRIAPDIVNKIDQIVIMGGGSKMTNCNPWSESNIWHDPEAAQIVAECGAKVVWIPLDATHEACITLDDCKRFDEI
;
A
#
# COMPACT_ATOMS: atom_id res chain seq x y z
N VAL A 1 -1.55 5.84 -0.04
CA VAL A 1 -1.22 5.75 1.39
C VAL A 1 0.29 5.96 1.58
N TRP A 2 0.69 6.48 2.71
CA TRP A 2 2.07 6.54 3.18
C TRP A 2 2.66 5.13 3.39
N GLY A 3 3.94 5.05 3.70
CA GLY A 3 4.63 3.78 3.98
C GLY A 3 6.10 3.88 3.60
N ASN A 4 6.53 3.21 2.55
CA ASN A 4 7.92 3.29 2.06
C ASN A 4 8.35 4.71 1.67
N LYS A 5 7.39 5.58 1.34
CA LYS A 5 7.58 7.02 1.07
C LYS A 5 6.41 7.82 1.65
N ALA A 6 6.59 9.14 1.75
CA ALA A 6 5.52 10.06 2.13
C ALA A 6 4.33 9.95 1.16
N VAL A 7 3.14 10.26 1.64
CA VAL A 7 1.92 10.13 0.82
C VAL A 7 1.93 11.06 -0.39
N GLU A 8 2.63 12.19 -0.32
CA GLU A 8 2.86 13.10 -1.44
C GLU A 8 3.57 12.39 -2.58
N ASN A 9 4.70 11.74 -2.28
CA ASN A 9 5.49 11.01 -3.28
C ASN A 9 4.72 9.83 -3.86
N THR A 10 4.03 9.04 -3.02
CA THR A 10 3.26 7.89 -3.49
C THR A 10 2.08 8.31 -4.36
N THR A 11 1.44 9.44 -4.06
CA THR A 11 0.36 10.00 -4.86
C THR A 11 0.88 10.53 -6.20
N ASP A 12 1.95 11.33 -6.18
CA ASP A 12 2.58 11.87 -7.40
C ASP A 12 3.05 10.76 -8.33
N ASN A 13 3.75 9.76 -7.80
CA ASN A 13 4.23 8.61 -8.57
C ASN A 13 3.07 7.81 -9.21
N THR A 14 1.95 7.64 -8.49
CA THR A 14 0.77 6.99 -9.05
C THR A 14 0.17 7.80 -10.19
N LEU A 15 0.07 9.12 -10.04
CA LEU A 15 -0.44 10.02 -11.08
C LEU A 15 0.48 10.02 -12.32
N ARG A 16 1.80 10.09 -12.14
CA ARG A 16 2.78 9.96 -13.24
C ARG A 16 2.60 8.67 -14.01
N LEU A 17 2.42 7.56 -13.28
CA LEU A 17 2.26 6.24 -13.88
C LEU A 17 0.98 6.13 -14.69
N ILE A 18 -0.17 6.56 -14.15
CA ILE A 18 -1.44 6.50 -14.89
C ILE A 18 -1.41 7.40 -16.12
N ASP A 19 -0.79 8.58 -16.03
CA ASP A 19 -0.64 9.49 -17.16
C ASP A 19 0.26 8.89 -18.25
N ALA A 20 1.39 8.29 -17.86
CA ALA A 20 2.31 7.64 -18.80
C ALA A 20 1.66 6.46 -19.52
N LEU A 21 0.79 5.72 -18.85
CA LEU A 21 0.06 4.58 -19.42
C LEU A 21 -1.25 5.01 -20.13
N GLY A 22 -1.61 6.29 -20.11
CA GLY A 22 -2.85 6.79 -20.70
C GLY A 22 -4.11 6.26 -20.01
N LEU A 23 -4.03 5.86 -18.75
CA LEU A 23 -5.13 5.28 -17.99
C LEU A 23 -6.05 6.39 -17.45
N LYS A 24 -7.36 6.11 -17.44
CA LYS A 24 -8.39 7.00 -16.85
C LYS A 24 -8.91 6.38 -15.55
N VAL A 25 -8.06 6.28 -14.56
CA VAL A 25 -8.37 5.72 -13.24
C VAL A 25 -8.30 6.83 -12.20
N PRO A 26 -9.33 7.03 -11.35
CA PRO A 26 -9.27 8.06 -10.31
C PRO A 26 -8.27 7.67 -9.23
N VAL A 27 -7.52 8.65 -8.74
CA VAL A 27 -6.54 8.50 -7.66
C VAL A 27 -6.99 9.30 -6.46
N TYR A 28 -7.13 8.64 -5.32
CA TYR A 28 -7.52 9.26 -4.07
C TYR A 28 -6.33 9.30 -3.11
N LYS A 29 -5.98 10.51 -2.65
CA LYS A 29 -4.92 10.67 -1.66
C LYS A 29 -5.34 10.04 -0.34
N GLY A 30 -4.47 9.20 0.22
CA GLY A 30 -4.72 8.51 1.50
C GLY A 30 -4.12 9.23 2.69
N CYS A 31 -4.10 8.52 3.83
CA CYS A 31 -3.49 9.01 5.05
C CYS A 31 -1.98 9.17 4.89
N ASP A 32 -1.45 10.17 5.57
CA ASP A 32 -0.03 10.50 5.62
C ASP A 32 0.71 9.87 6.81
N THR A 33 -0.04 9.27 7.74
CA THR A 33 0.51 8.65 8.95
C THR A 33 -0.37 7.50 9.44
N ALA A 34 0.14 6.70 10.38
CA ALA A 34 -0.58 5.65 11.06
C ALA A 34 -1.71 6.20 11.95
N MET A 35 -2.69 5.36 12.30
CA MET A 35 -3.82 5.72 13.15
C MET A 35 -3.38 6.13 14.56
N VAL A 36 -2.50 5.36 15.18
CA VAL A 36 -2.16 5.50 16.60
C VAL A 36 -0.66 5.43 16.89
N LYS A 37 0.08 4.69 16.10
CA LYS A 37 1.47 4.30 16.37
C LYS A 37 2.38 5.42 16.85
N TYR A 38 2.28 6.61 16.25
CA TYR A 38 3.12 7.76 16.61
C TYR A 38 2.61 8.55 17.82
N LEU A 39 1.45 8.17 18.34
CA LEU A 39 0.85 8.77 19.54
C LEU A 39 1.21 8.00 20.82
N THR A 40 1.84 6.84 20.69
CA THR A 40 2.24 6.00 21.83
C THR A 40 3.65 6.34 22.29
N ASN A 41 3.86 6.35 23.62
CA ASN A 41 5.19 6.63 24.20
C ASN A 41 6.19 5.50 23.92
N ASP A 42 5.72 4.32 23.54
CA ASP A 42 6.53 3.13 23.26
C ASP A 42 6.97 3.05 21.78
N PHE A 43 6.68 4.10 20.98
CA PHE A 43 7.08 4.14 19.59
C PHE A 43 8.62 4.16 19.48
N VAL A 44 9.16 3.11 18.91
CA VAL A 44 10.57 3.04 18.52
C VAL A 44 10.67 3.32 17.02
N PRO A 45 11.29 4.42 16.60
CA PRO A 45 11.52 4.70 15.18
C PRO A 45 12.25 3.52 14.52
N THR A 46 11.91 3.25 13.27
CA THR A 46 12.72 2.31 12.49
C THR A 46 14.15 2.83 12.40
N PRO A 47 15.17 2.05 12.77
CA PRO A 47 16.54 2.48 12.63
C PRO A 47 16.82 2.90 11.18
N GLU A 48 17.61 3.96 11.01
CA GLU A 48 18.08 4.34 9.68
C GLU A 48 18.76 3.12 9.04
N ARG A 49 18.21 2.67 7.92
CA ARG A 49 18.81 1.58 7.17
C ARG A 49 20.03 2.12 6.44
N LYS A 50 21.16 1.41 6.56
CA LYS A 50 22.30 1.68 5.69
C LYS A 50 21.84 1.56 4.24
N PRO A 51 22.26 2.48 3.36
CA PRO A 51 21.89 2.39 1.96
C PRO A 51 22.33 1.05 1.37
N VAL A 52 21.42 0.41 0.66
CA VAL A 52 21.78 -0.79 -0.12
C VAL A 52 22.74 -0.35 -1.22
N MET A 53 23.88 -1.02 -1.34
CA MET A 53 24.88 -0.71 -2.36
C MET A 53 24.70 -1.66 -3.54
N TYR A 54 24.56 -1.12 -4.74
CA TYR A 54 24.56 -1.87 -5.99
C TYR A 54 25.61 -1.31 -6.94
N GLN A 55 26.53 -2.15 -7.40
CA GLN A 55 27.67 -1.77 -8.24
C GLN A 55 28.47 -0.57 -7.69
N GLY A 56 28.68 -0.53 -6.35
CA GLY A 56 29.43 0.52 -5.67
C GLY A 56 28.70 1.87 -5.52
N LYS A 57 27.41 1.94 -5.87
CA LYS A 57 26.56 3.15 -5.72
C LYS A 57 25.40 2.86 -4.76
N PRO A 58 24.94 3.87 -3.99
CA PRO A 58 23.71 3.74 -3.21
C PRO A 58 22.53 3.44 -4.13
N PHE A 59 21.79 2.37 -3.82
CA PHE A 59 20.59 1.98 -4.55
C PHE A 59 19.36 2.30 -3.69
N GLN A 60 18.44 3.08 -4.25
CA GLN A 60 17.14 3.33 -3.63
C GLN A 60 16.12 2.32 -4.16
N MET A 61 15.66 1.43 -3.29
CA MET A 61 14.59 0.47 -3.65
C MET A 61 13.26 1.17 -3.99
N HIS A 62 13.02 2.33 -3.40
CA HIS A 62 11.83 3.15 -3.65
C HIS A 62 12.28 4.56 -4.00
N ALA A 63 12.11 4.95 -5.25
CA ALA A 63 12.40 6.31 -5.70
C ALA A 63 11.44 7.31 -5.02
N GLU A 64 11.92 8.53 -4.78
CA GLU A 64 11.04 9.62 -4.35
C GLU A 64 10.09 10.01 -5.48
N HIS A 65 10.64 10.15 -6.67
CA HIS A 65 9.88 10.34 -7.90
C HIS A 65 10.31 9.31 -8.92
N LEU A 66 9.34 8.73 -9.64
CA LEU A 66 9.61 7.88 -10.79
C LEU A 66 10.26 8.71 -11.90
N ASP A 67 11.15 8.09 -12.68
CA ASP A 67 11.75 8.69 -13.89
C ASP A 67 10.71 8.72 -15.03
N LEU A 68 9.66 9.49 -14.82
CA LEU A 68 8.53 9.73 -15.70
C LEU A 68 8.25 11.23 -15.73
N PRO A 69 7.61 11.74 -16.80
CA PRO A 69 7.17 13.14 -16.84
C PRO A 69 6.32 13.52 -15.62
N GLU A 70 6.33 14.80 -15.27
CA GLU A 70 5.46 15.32 -14.22
C GLU A 70 3.99 15.01 -14.52
N ALA A 71 3.25 14.65 -13.48
CA ALA A 71 1.85 14.32 -13.62
C ALA A 71 1.02 15.52 -14.08
N LYS A 72 0.16 15.31 -15.06
CA LYS A 72 -0.85 16.27 -15.53
C LYS A 72 -2.16 16.08 -14.78
N SER A 73 -2.48 14.83 -14.46
CA SER A 73 -3.63 14.46 -13.63
C SER A 73 -3.46 14.94 -12.19
N LYS A 74 -4.57 15.09 -11.49
CA LYS A 74 -4.61 15.49 -10.08
C LYS A 74 -5.36 14.44 -9.28
N PRO A 75 -5.06 14.30 -7.99
CA PRO A 75 -5.84 13.43 -7.14
C PRO A 75 -7.26 13.99 -6.97
N GLU A 76 -8.21 13.09 -6.75
CA GLU A 76 -9.59 13.45 -6.41
C GLU A 76 -9.65 14.24 -5.10
N ALA A 77 -10.68 15.07 -4.95
CA ALA A 77 -10.79 16.00 -3.83
C ALA A 77 -11.07 15.32 -2.47
N ILE A 78 -11.71 14.15 -2.49
CA ILE A 78 -12.04 13.43 -1.24
C ILE A 78 -10.92 12.49 -0.81
N PRO A 79 -10.69 12.32 0.50
CA PRO A 79 -9.70 11.36 1.01
C PRO A 79 -10.06 9.92 0.67
N ALA A 80 -9.04 9.06 0.49
CA ALA A 80 -9.23 7.65 0.15
C ALA A 80 -10.14 6.89 1.12
N ALA A 81 -10.06 7.15 2.43
CA ALA A 81 -10.94 6.51 3.41
C ALA A 81 -12.41 6.88 3.20
N CYS A 82 -12.70 8.12 2.83
CA CYS A 82 -14.06 8.57 2.50
C CYS A 82 -14.55 7.95 1.19
N PHE A 83 -13.65 7.85 0.20
CA PHE A 83 -13.96 7.16 -1.06
C PHE A 83 -14.34 5.70 -0.83
N TYR A 84 -13.62 4.95 0.02
CA TYR A 84 -13.99 3.57 0.36
C TYR A 84 -15.43 3.48 0.89
N VAL A 85 -15.79 4.38 1.80
CA VAL A 85 -17.15 4.40 2.39
C VAL A 85 -18.20 4.67 1.31
N ASP A 86 -17.99 5.71 0.53
CA ASP A 86 -18.96 6.12 -0.51
C ASP A 86 -19.09 5.06 -1.60
N TYR A 87 -17.96 4.62 -2.14
CA TYR A 87 -17.93 3.62 -3.21
C TYR A 87 -18.59 2.30 -2.80
N LEU A 88 -18.20 1.76 -1.63
CA LEU A 88 -18.73 0.48 -1.17
C LEU A 88 -20.23 0.57 -0.83
N ARG A 89 -20.71 1.65 -0.21
CA ARG A 89 -22.15 1.82 0.04
C ARG A 89 -22.97 1.86 -1.23
N ASN A 90 -22.45 2.45 -2.28
CA ASN A 90 -23.14 2.58 -3.58
C ASN A 90 -22.86 1.40 -4.53
N ALA A 91 -21.98 0.48 -4.19
CA ALA A 91 -21.67 -0.67 -5.02
C ALA A 91 -22.91 -1.57 -5.20
N THR A 92 -23.20 -1.93 -6.43
CA THR A 92 -24.30 -2.85 -6.80
C THR A 92 -23.91 -4.31 -6.58
N GLU A 93 -22.61 -4.59 -6.65
CA GLU A 93 -22.03 -5.93 -6.46
C GLU A 93 -20.99 -5.88 -5.33
N LYS A 94 -20.60 -7.06 -4.82
CA LYS A 94 -19.51 -7.16 -3.88
C LYS A 94 -18.17 -6.88 -4.56
N VAL A 95 -17.28 -6.22 -3.83
CA VAL A 95 -16.00 -5.71 -4.33
C VAL A 95 -14.85 -6.48 -3.68
N THR A 96 -13.89 -6.92 -4.48
CA THR A 96 -12.59 -7.39 -3.98
C THR A 96 -11.66 -6.19 -3.77
N LEU A 97 -11.13 -6.05 -2.57
CA LEU A 97 -10.13 -5.04 -2.24
C LEU A 97 -8.72 -5.65 -2.26
N VAL A 98 -7.75 -4.91 -2.80
CA VAL A 98 -6.36 -5.39 -2.93
C VAL A 98 -5.40 -4.36 -2.33
N PRO A 99 -5.26 -4.30 -0.99
CA PRO A 99 -4.29 -3.44 -0.34
C PRO A 99 -2.86 -3.98 -0.53
N VAL A 100 -1.97 -3.12 -1.03
CA VAL A 100 -0.54 -3.42 -1.24
C VAL A 100 0.38 -2.48 -0.46
N GLY A 101 -0.15 -1.84 0.56
CA GLY A 101 0.55 -0.93 1.48
C GLY A 101 -0.07 -0.97 2.87
N PRO A 102 0.33 -0.06 3.79
CA PRO A 102 -0.30 0.04 5.11
C PRO A 102 -1.81 0.17 5.04
N LEU A 103 -2.51 -0.47 5.97
CA LEU A 103 -3.97 -0.65 5.93
C LEU A 103 -4.76 0.54 6.50
N THR A 104 -4.10 1.65 6.80
CA THR A 104 -4.65 2.85 7.46
C THR A 104 -5.95 3.33 6.81
N ASN A 105 -5.98 3.48 5.49
CA ASN A 105 -7.18 3.98 4.79
C ASN A 105 -8.38 3.05 4.97
N LEU A 106 -8.17 1.75 4.83
CA LEU A 106 -9.23 0.75 4.94
C LEU A 106 -9.67 0.59 6.40
N GLY A 107 -8.72 0.58 7.34
CA GLY A 107 -9.01 0.55 8.77
C GLY A 107 -9.88 1.74 9.21
N LEU A 108 -9.55 2.95 8.75
CA LEU A 108 -10.37 4.15 8.99
C LEU A 108 -11.76 4.03 8.35
N ALA A 109 -11.86 3.59 7.11
CA ALA A 109 -13.14 3.42 6.44
C ALA A 109 -14.07 2.47 7.20
N LEU A 110 -13.54 1.33 7.67
CA LEU A 110 -14.28 0.35 8.47
C LEU A 110 -14.70 0.89 9.84
N ARG A 111 -13.92 1.80 10.44
CA ARG A 111 -14.30 2.47 11.70
C ARG A 111 -15.34 3.56 11.48
N ILE A 112 -15.27 4.30 10.38
CA ILE A 112 -16.26 5.32 10.02
C ILE A 112 -17.61 4.66 9.69
N ALA A 113 -17.59 3.54 8.95
CA ALA A 113 -18.76 2.89 8.40
C ALA A 113 -18.62 1.35 8.47
N PRO A 114 -18.87 0.71 9.60
CA PRO A 114 -18.75 -0.75 9.73
C PRO A 114 -19.66 -1.53 8.79
N ASP A 115 -20.74 -0.94 8.33
CA ASP A 115 -21.71 -1.53 7.40
C ASP A 115 -21.13 -1.85 6.03
N ILE A 116 -20.04 -1.18 5.59
CA ILE A 116 -19.41 -1.41 4.28
C ILE A 116 -18.85 -2.82 4.13
N VAL A 117 -18.56 -3.52 5.22
CA VAL A 117 -18.08 -4.91 5.20
C VAL A 117 -19.02 -5.82 4.41
N ASN A 118 -20.32 -5.57 4.43
CA ASN A 118 -21.33 -6.35 3.71
C ASN A 118 -21.20 -6.26 2.18
N LYS A 119 -20.48 -5.26 1.68
CA LYS A 119 -20.20 -5.01 0.27
C LYS A 119 -18.84 -5.53 -0.18
N ILE A 120 -18.06 -6.08 0.74
CA ILE A 120 -16.75 -6.65 0.44
C ILE A 120 -16.92 -8.14 0.16
N ASP A 121 -16.41 -8.61 -0.99
CA ASP A 121 -16.29 -10.01 -1.31
C ASP A 121 -15.12 -10.65 -0.57
N GLN A 122 -13.95 -10.06 -0.75
CA GLN A 122 -12.73 -10.43 -0.05
C GLN A 122 -11.73 -9.28 -0.02
N ILE A 123 -10.79 -9.36 0.91
CA ILE A 123 -9.65 -8.45 1.03
C ILE A 123 -8.38 -9.26 0.82
N VAL A 124 -7.65 -8.99 -0.26
CA VAL A 124 -6.39 -9.67 -0.60
C VAL A 124 -5.24 -8.73 -0.25
N ILE A 125 -4.55 -9.01 0.85
CA ILE A 125 -3.57 -8.11 1.45
C ILE A 125 -2.16 -8.57 1.14
N MET A 126 -1.34 -7.73 0.52
CA MET A 126 0.12 -7.90 0.57
C MET A 126 0.62 -7.41 1.92
N GLY A 127 1.03 -8.32 2.77
CA GLY A 127 1.54 -7.97 4.10
C GLY A 127 1.77 -9.17 5.00
N GLY A 128 2.54 -8.94 6.06
CA GLY A 128 2.91 -9.97 7.00
C GLY A 128 4.01 -10.90 6.51
N GLY A 129 4.39 -11.83 7.36
CA GLY A 129 5.38 -12.86 7.08
C GLY A 129 5.28 -13.99 8.09
N SER A 130 5.49 -15.22 7.64
CA SER A 130 5.53 -16.41 8.51
C SER A 130 6.96 -16.73 8.95
N LYS A 131 7.89 -16.72 8.00
CA LYS A 131 9.31 -17.01 8.23
C LYS A 131 10.20 -15.81 7.84
N MET A 132 9.66 -14.86 7.11
CA MET A 132 10.39 -13.73 6.55
C MET A 132 9.89 -12.41 7.12
N THR A 133 10.83 -11.51 7.39
CA THR A 133 10.57 -10.14 7.84
C THR A 133 11.44 -9.18 7.03
N ASN A 134 11.04 -7.93 6.90
CA ASN A 134 11.80 -6.93 6.16
C ASN A 134 11.87 -5.56 6.85
N CYS A 135 11.14 -5.35 7.94
CA CYS A 135 11.16 -4.10 8.68
C CYS A 135 12.05 -4.20 9.93
N ASN A 136 11.81 -5.20 10.73
CA ASN A 136 12.58 -5.55 11.92
C ASN A 136 12.55 -7.09 12.08
N PRO A 137 13.18 -7.70 13.11
CA PRO A 137 13.18 -9.16 13.28
C PRO A 137 11.82 -9.83 13.43
N TRP A 138 10.74 -9.07 13.62
CA TRP A 138 9.42 -9.58 13.97
C TRP A 138 8.33 -9.22 12.98
N SER A 139 8.56 -8.27 12.06
CA SER A 139 7.47 -7.69 11.26
C SER A 139 7.82 -7.44 9.80
N GLU A 140 6.78 -7.55 9.00
CA GLU A 140 6.74 -7.06 7.63
C GLU A 140 6.32 -5.57 7.62
N SER A 141 6.82 -4.83 6.65
CA SER A 141 6.75 -3.37 6.59
C SER A 141 5.32 -2.82 6.56
N ASN A 142 4.43 -3.35 5.72
CA ASN A 142 3.07 -2.83 5.59
C ASN A 142 2.28 -2.97 6.90
N ILE A 143 2.43 -4.12 7.57
CA ILE A 143 1.77 -4.38 8.85
C ILE A 143 2.42 -3.58 9.97
N TRP A 144 3.76 -3.49 9.97
CA TRP A 144 4.49 -2.75 11.01
C TRP A 144 4.19 -1.24 10.97
N HIS A 145 3.93 -0.68 9.80
CA HIS A 145 3.62 0.75 9.68
C HIS A 145 2.32 1.14 10.37
N ASP A 146 1.28 0.27 10.33
CA ASP A 146 0.01 0.53 11.03
C ASP A 146 -0.61 -0.79 11.53
N PRO A 147 -0.11 -1.34 12.65
CA PRO A 147 -0.61 -2.61 13.19
C PRO A 147 -2.05 -2.51 13.69
N GLU A 148 -2.48 -1.34 14.17
CA GLU A 148 -3.86 -1.12 14.63
C GLU A 148 -4.84 -1.18 13.45
N ALA A 149 -4.49 -0.57 12.32
CA ALA A 149 -5.30 -0.70 11.10
C ALA A 149 -5.31 -2.14 10.58
N ALA A 150 -4.18 -2.85 10.68
CA ALA A 150 -4.10 -4.26 10.30
C ALA A 150 -5.01 -5.14 11.15
N GLN A 151 -5.05 -4.91 12.47
CA GLN A 151 -5.94 -5.60 13.39
C GLN A 151 -7.42 -5.34 13.05
N ILE A 152 -7.79 -4.08 12.81
CA ILE A 152 -9.15 -3.71 12.42
C ILE A 152 -9.59 -4.45 11.15
N VAL A 153 -8.72 -4.49 10.14
CA VAL A 153 -9.03 -5.16 8.88
C VAL A 153 -9.09 -6.68 9.05
N ALA A 154 -8.17 -7.27 9.83
CA ALA A 154 -8.15 -8.71 10.08
C ALA A 154 -9.43 -9.20 10.77
N GLU A 155 -10.03 -8.38 11.63
CA GLU A 155 -11.20 -8.72 12.45
C GLU A 155 -12.51 -8.13 11.90
N CYS A 156 -12.52 -7.53 10.72
CA CYS A 156 -13.70 -6.85 10.19
C CYS A 156 -14.87 -7.76 9.82
N GLY A 157 -14.66 -9.08 9.75
CA GLY A 157 -15.65 -10.07 9.38
C GLY A 157 -15.75 -10.37 7.88
N ALA A 158 -15.00 -9.68 7.02
CA ALA A 158 -14.85 -10.06 5.61
C ALA A 158 -13.88 -11.25 5.47
N LYS A 159 -13.93 -11.93 4.33
CA LYS A 159 -12.90 -12.91 3.96
C LYS A 159 -11.59 -12.19 3.70
N VAL A 160 -10.56 -12.47 4.52
CA VAL A 160 -9.21 -11.90 4.37
C VAL A 160 -8.26 -12.97 3.85
N VAL A 161 -7.52 -12.63 2.79
CA VAL A 161 -6.46 -13.45 2.20
C VAL A 161 -5.14 -12.71 2.36
N TRP A 162 -4.21 -13.31 3.08
CA TRP A 162 -2.87 -12.76 3.28
C TRP A 162 -1.91 -13.30 2.23
N ILE A 163 -1.20 -12.41 1.55
CA ILE A 163 -0.07 -12.71 0.66
C ILE A 163 1.19 -12.20 1.37
N PRO A 164 1.83 -13.03 2.20
CA PRO A 164 2.97 -12.62 3.01
C PRO A 164 4.25 -12.50 2.19
N LEU A 165 5.32 -12.01 2.80
CA LEU A 165 6.66 -11.96 2.20
C LEU A 165 7.11 -13.32 1.69
N ASP A 166 6.78 -14.38 2.42
CA ASP A 166 7.11 -15.76 2.04
C ASP A 166 6.58 -16.11 0.63
N ALA A 167 5.42 -15.57 0.26
CA ALA A 167 4.84 -15.77 -1.07
C ALA A 167 5.38 -14.76 -2.09
N THR A 168 5.51 -13.48 -1.72
CA THR A 168 5.95 -12.44 -2.67
C THR A 168 7.41 -12.58 -3.07
N HIS A 169 8.26 -13.15 -2.22
CA HIS A 169 9.66 -13.41 -2.53
C HIS A 169 9.85 -14.59 -3.51
N GLU A 170 8.83 -15.42 -3.72
CA GLU A 170 8.84 -16.44 -4.78
C GLU A 170 8.51 -15.85 -6.16
N ALA A 171 7.85 -14.68 -6.20
CA ALA A 171 7.46 -13.98 -7.43
C ALA A 171 8.56 -12.98 -7.86
N CYS A 172 9.70 -13.50 -8.30
CA CYS A 172 10.82 -12.69 -8.75
C CYS A 172 10.77 -12.40 -10.25
N ILE A 173 11.01 -11.15 -10.62
CA ILE A 173 11.26 -10.75 -12.01
C ILE A 173 12.78 -10.74 -12.22
N THR A 174 13.25 -11.52 -13.19
CA THR A 174 14.66 -11.65 -13.53
C THR A 174 15.05 -10.71 -14.69
N LEU A 175 16.34 -10.53 -14.93
CA LEU A 175 16.82 -9.79 -16.10
C LEU A 175 16.40 -10.45 -17.43
N ASP A 176 16.22 -11.77 -17.43
CA ASP A 176 15.75 -12.48 -18.64
C ASP A 176 14.25 -12.25 -18.86
N ASP A 177 13.46 -12.10 -17.81
CA ASP A 177 12.07 -11.67 -17.92
C ASP A 177 11.98 -10.24 -18.50
N CYS A 178 12.86 -9.32 -18.05
CA CYS A 178 12.92 -7.96 -18.59
C CYS A 178 13.22 -7.95 -20.10
N LYS A 179 14.14 -8.78 -20.58
CA LYS A 179 14.44 -8.88 -22.02
C LYS A 179 13.23 -9.33 -22.83
N ARG A 180 12.38 -10.20 -22.27
CA ARG A 180 11.14 -10.65 -22.93
C ARG A 180 10.10 -9.54 -23.04
N PHE A 181 10.12 -8.53 -22.18
CA PHE A 181 9.24 -7.36 -22.27
C PHE A 181 9.68 -6.40 -23.39
N ASP A 182 10.97 -6.37 -23.74
CA ASP A 182 11.49 -5.55 -24.85
C ASP A 182 11.12 -6.12 -26.23
N GLU A 183 10.63 -7.36 -26.29
CA GLU A 183 10.22 -8.07 -27.50
C GLU A 183 8.71 -7.94 -27.82
N ILE A 184 7.91 -7.28 -26.92
CA ILE A 184 6.47 -7.06 -27.05
C ILE A 184 6.21 -5.61 -27.46
#